data_ae45979a66c98b1245b4a724022c4095
#
_entry.id   ae45979a66c98b1245b4a724022c4095
#
_cell.length_a   1.000
_cell.length_b   1.000
_cell.length_c   1.000
_cell.angle_alpha   90.00
_cell.angle_beta   90.00
_cell.angle_gamma   90.00
#
_symmetry.space_group_name_H-M   'P 1'
#
loop_
_entity.id
_entity.type
_entity.pdbx_description
1 polymer ?
#
loop_
_entity_poly.entity_id
_entity_poly.type
_entity_poly.pdbx_seq_one_letter_code
_entity_poly.pdbx_strand_id
1 'polypeptide(L)'
;SSGQNIFKIFNQVKEPCVLFWDEVDTIGRMRGKGNDSAAGMENERMVNSILVNIEKLSNDVIFIGATNRRDVLDSAFLRRFDVQFELTAPNENQKKVFLKQMVDYYKLPESYLNHDLSLFESYSEIKMMLMDLARKYVLSNLKNVPTNTN
;
A
#
# COMPACT_ATOMS: atom_id res chain seq x y z
N SER A 1 4.95 -24.04 6.82
CA SER A 1 3.61 -23.45 6.64
C SER A 1 3.70 -21.93 6.79
N SER A 2 2.77 -21.20 6.19
CA SER A 2 2.76 -19.72 6.20
C SER A 2 2.77 -19.15 7.63
N GLY A 3 2.06 -19.78 8.57
CA GLY A 3 2.02 -19.37 9.97
C GLY A 3 3.38 -19.38 10.66
N GLN A 4 4.21 -20.39 10.41
CA GLN A 4 5.55 -20.46 11.01
C GLN A 4 6.48 -19.35 10.52
N ASN A 5 6.28 -18.84 9.30
CA ASN A 5 7.07 -17.74 8.77
C ASN A 5 6.71 -16.40 9.42
N ILE A 6 5.43 -16.17 9.71
CA ILE A 6 4.96 -14.97 10.42
C ILE A 6 5.59 -14.88 11.81
N PHE A 7 5.59 -15.99 12.58
CA PHE A 7 6.24 -16.03 13.90
C PHE A 7 7.73 -15.76 13.85
N LYS A 8 8.42 -16.25 12.82
CA LYS A 8 9.85 -15.97 12.64
C LYS A 8 10.11 -14.47 12.44
N ILE A 9 9.20 -13.77 11.72
CA ILE A 9 9.33 -12.31 11.52
C ILE A 9 9.27 -11.60 12.87
N PHE A 10 8.23 -11.86 13.69
CA PHE A 10 8.11 -11.24 15.02
C PHE A 10 9.33 -11.52 15.91
N ASN A 11 9.89 -12.73 15.86
CA ASN A 11 11.08 -13.10 16.64
C ASN A 11 12.39 -12.49 16.11
N GLN A 12 12.40 -11.98 14.89
CA GLN A 12 13.56 -11.35 14.25
C GLN A 12 13.53 -9.83 14.31
N VAL A 13 12.45 -9.24 14.83
CA VAL A 13 12.34 -7.80 15.01
C VAL A 13 13.47 -7.30 15.90
N LYS A 14 14.29 -6.39 15.38
CA LYS A 14 15.35 -5.70 16.10
C LYS A 14 14.93 -4.27 16.36
N GLU A 15 15.06 -3.82 17.59
CA GLU A 15 14.68 -2.50 18.05
C GLU A 15 15.81 -1.47 17.87
N PRO A 16 15.51 -0.19 17.55
CA PRO A 16 14.21 0.31 17.12
C PRO A 16 13.91 -0.03 15.65
N CYS A 17 12.62 -0.26 15.28
CA CYS A 17 12.27 -0.51 13.88
C CYS A 17 10.81 -0.16 13.57
N VAL A 18 10.50 -0.12 12.27
CA VAL A 18 9.14 -0.07 11.74
C VAL A 18 8.81 -1.43 11.13
N LEU A 19 7.78 -2.08 11.64
CA LEU A 19 7.25 -3.31 11.08
C LEU A 19 5.99 -2.98 10.26
N PHE A 20 6.10 -3.06 8.94
CA PHE A 20 4.99 -2.81 8.03
C PHE A 20 4.38 -4.11 7.54
N TRP A 21 3.06 -4.24 7.69
CA TRP A 21 2.29 -5.37 7.18
C TRP A 21 1.24 -4.88 6.19
N ASP A 22 1.46 -5.15 4.92
CA ASP A 22 0.48 -4.86 3.87
C ASP A 22 -0.56 -5.99 3.77
N GLU A 23 -1.79 -5.62 3.39
CA GLU A 23 -2.92 -6.54 3.27
C GLU A 23 -3.19 -7.34 4.56
N VAL A 24 -3.23 -6.67 5.71
CA VAL A 24 -3.52 -7.30 7.01
C VAL A 24 -4.90 -7.97 7.08
N ASP A 25 -5.80 -7.69 6.14
CA ASP A 25 -7.09 -8.34 5.99
C ASP A 25 -6.99 -9.85 5.69
N THR A 26 -5.83 -10.34 5.28
CA THR A 26 -5.56 -11.78 5.19
C THR A 26 -5.79 -12.50 6.52
N ILE A 27 -5.53 -11.83 7.65
CA ILE A 27 -5.81 -12.33 9.00
C ILE A 27 -7.31 -12.47 9.22
N GLY A 28 -8.11 -11.45 8.85
CA GLY A 28 -9.57 -11.47 8.99
C GLY A 28 -10.21 -12.58 8.16
N ARG A 29 -9.71 -12.80 6.95
CA ARG A 29 -10.17 -13.89 6.07
C ARG A 29 -9.89 -15.28 6.62
N MET A 30 -8.82 -15.45 7.39
CA MET A 30 -8.51 -16.72 8.05
C MET A 30 -9.53 -17.05 9.16
N ARG A 31 -10.02 -16.04 9.87
CA ARG A 31 -10.97 -16.20 10.98
C ARG A 31 -12.40 -16.48 10.53
N GLY A 32 -12.80 -16.00 9.35
CA GLY A 32 -14.18 -16.14 8.83
C GLY A 32 -14.48 -17.45 8.09
N LYS A 33 -13.51 -18.31 7.84
CA LYS A 33 -13.71 -19.55 7.07
C LYS A 33 -13.96 -20.74 7.98
N GLY A 34 -15.24 -21.01 8.28
CA GLY A 34 -15.75 -22.32 8.78
C GLY A 34 -15.18 -22.74 10.13
N ASN A 35 -15.75 -22.25 11.21
CA ASN A 35 -15.35 -22.59 12.58
C ASN A 35 -15.46 -24.09 12.93
N ASP A 36 -16.23 -24.87 12.15
CA ASP A 36 -16.52 -26.27 12.46
C ASP A 36 -15.55 -27.28 11.78
N SER A 37 -14.57 -26.79 11.03
CA SER A 37 -13.55 -27.65 10.43
C SER A 37 -12.22 -27.59 11.20
N ALA A 38 -11.45 -28.67 11.20
CA ALA A 38 -10.12 -28.69 11.81
C ALA A 38 -9.20 -27.55 11.27
N ALA A 39 -9.33 -27.24 9.97
CA ALA A 39 -8.62 -26.14 9.33
C ALA A 39 -9.09 -24.76 9.85
N GLY A 40 -10.38 -24.58 10.13
CA GLY A 40 -10.93 -23.36 10.69
C GLY A 40 -10.40 -23.10 12.11
N MET A 41 -10.37 -24.13 12.94
CA MET A 41 -9.81 -24.05 14.30
C MET A 41 -8.31 -23.74 14.31
N GLU A 42 -7.55 -24.30 13.37
CA GLU A 42 -6.11 -24.01 13.22
C GLU A 42 -5.88 -22.55 12.80
N ASN A 43 -6.67 -22.04 11.85
CA ASN A 43 -6.63 -20.64 11.43
C ASN A 43 -6.95 -19.69 12.59
N GLU A 44 -7.96 -19.99 13.40
CA GLU A 44 -8.30 -19.17 14.56
C GLU A 44 -7.17 -19.13 15.60
N ARG A 45 -6.55 -20.27 15.89
CA ARG A 45 -5.37 -20.33 16.77
C ARG A 45 -4.22 -19.50 16.22
N MET A 46 -3.98 -19.57 14.91
CA MET A 46 -2.93 -18.78 14.24
C MET A 46 -3.21 -17.29 14.36
N VAL A 47 -4.44 -16.83 14.09
CA VAL A 47 -4.83 -15.43 14.23
C VAL A 47 -4.67 -14.95 15.68
N ASN A 48 -5.14 -15.71 16.65
CA ASN A 48 -4.99 -15.36 18.07
C ASN A 48 -3.51 -15.26 18.46
N SER A 49 -2.67 -16.15 17.97
CA SER A 49 -1.23 -16.10 18.22
C SER A 49 -0.56 -14.86 17.59
N ILE A 50 -0.99 -14.45 16.38
CA ILE A 50 -0.53 -13.20 15.75
C ILE A 50 -0.91 -12.00 16.61
N LEU A 51 -2.16 -11.91 17.07
CA LEU A 51 -2.63 -10.83 17.94
C LEU A 51 -1.80 -10.71 19.22
N VAL A 52 -1.48 -11.85 19.85
CA VAL A 52 -0.61 -11.89 21.04
C VAL A 52 0.81 -11.41 20.72
N ASN A 53 1.35 -11.72 19.55
CA ASN A 53 2.68 -11.26 19.17
C ASN A 53 2.71 -9.75 18.86
N ILE A 54 1.65 -9.20 18.27
CA ILE A 54 1.53 -7.74 18.09
C ILE A 54 1.53 -7.04 19.46
N GLU A 55 0.77 -7.54 20.45
CA GLU A 55 0.72 -6.97 21.81
C GLU A 55 2.07 -7.07 22.56
N LYS A 56 2.93 -8.00 22.18
CA LYS A 56 4.25 -8.19 22.80
C LYS A 56 5.35 -7.39 22.16
N LEU A 57 5.06 -6.67 21.08
CA LEU A 57 6.05 -5.79 20.49
C LEU A 57 6.49 -4.74 21.50
N SER A 58 7.78 -4.45 21.51
CA SER A 58 8.34 -3.39 22.35
C SER A 58 7.82 -2.01 21.93
N ASN A 59 7.83 -1.06 22.86
CA ASN A 59 7.50 0.34 22.59
C ASN A 59 8.44 1.02 21.58
N ASP A 60 9.59 0.42 21.30
CA ASP A 60 10.54 0.91 20.30
C ASP A 60 10.24 0.39 18.89
N VAL A 61 9.15 -0.39 18.72
CA VAL A 61 8.67 -0.90 17.44
C VAL A 61 7.40 -0.17 17.02
N ILE A 62 7.43 0.48 15.88
CA ILE A 62 6.21 1.02 15.26
C ILE A 62 5.62 -0.05 14.35
N PHE A 63 4.45 -0.59 14.71
CA PHE A 63 3.72 -1.53 13.88
C PHE A 63 2.70 -0.81 13.01
N ILE A 64 2.78 -0.97 11.69
CA ILE A 64 1.87 -0.36 10.73
C ILE A 64 1.19 -1.47 9.94
N GLY A 65 -0.13 -1.52 10.00
CA GLY A 65 -0.96 -2.38 9.16
C GLY A 65 -1.68 -1.58 8.07
N ALA A 66 -1.66 -2.07 6.84
CA ALA A 66 -2.44 -1.50 5.75
C ALA A 66 -3.45 -2.50 5.20
N THR A 67 -4.63 -2.02 4.81
CA THR A 67 -5.68 -2.82 4.19
C THR A 67 -6.60 -1.98 3.31
N ASN A 68 -7.12 -2.57 2.26
CA ASN A 68 -8.23 -2.04 1.47
C ASN A 68 -9.58 -2.72 1.84
N ARG A 69 -9.59 -3.63 2.82
CA ARG A 69 -10.73 -4.44 3.22
C ARG A 69 -10.94 -4.38 4.73
N ARG A 70 -11.15 -3.16 5.27
CA ARG A 70 -11.46 -2.97 6.68
C ARG A 70 -12.67 -3.77 7.15
N ASP A 71 -13.62 -4.02 6.26
CA ASP A 71 -14.87 -4.76 6.49
C ASP A 71 -14.65 -6.20 6.97
N VAL A 72 -13.52 -6.81 6.63
CA VAL A 72 -13.20 -8.19 7.05
C VAL A 72 -12.37 -8.28 8.34
N LEU A 73 -11.90 -7.14 8.86
CA LEU A 73 -11.15 -7.08 10.11
C LEU A 73 -12.11 -6.98 11.30
N ASP A 74 -11.93 -7.86 12.27
CA ASP A 74 -12.73 -7.83 13.48
C ASP A 74 -12.29 -6.74 14.48
N SER A 75 -13.17 -6.45 15.43
CA SER A 75 -12.92 -5.45 16.47
C SER A 75 -11.75 -5.82 17.38
N ALA A 76 -11.47 -7.11 17.56
CA ALA A 76 -10.35 -7.56 18.37
C ALA A 76 -9.01 -7.21 17.72
N PHE A 77 -8.91 -7.35 16.38
CA PHE A 77 -7.73 -6.93 15.63
C PHE A 77 -7.59 -5.40 15.63
N LEU A 78 -8.67 -4.68 15.33
CA LEU A 78 -8.64 -3.20 15.24
C LEU A 78 -8.24 -2.53 16.56
N ARG A 79 -8.58 -3.12 17.71
CA ARG A 79 -8.20 -2.61 19.05
C ARG A 79 -6.69 -2.66 19.35
N ARG A 80 -5.87 -3.34 18.54
CA ARG A 80 -4.41 -3.39 18.70
C ARG A 80 -3.71 -2.17 18.09
N PHE A 81 -4.47 -1.34 17.39
CA PHE A 81 -3.94 -0.13 16.76
C PHE A 81 -4.42 1.10 17.53
N ASP A 82 -3.48 1.84 18.09
CA ASP A 82 -3.76 3.08 18.85
C ASP A 82 -4.29 4.19 17.94
N VAL A 83 -3.86 4.18 16.66
CA VAL A 83 -4.23 5.18 15.66
C VAL A 83 -4.70 4.48 14.39
N GLN A 84 -5.80 4.96 13.83
CA GLN A 84 -6.36 4.47 12.58
C GLN A 84 -6.57 5.64 11.62
N PHE A 85 -6.09 5.51 10.39
CA PHE A 85 -6.26 6.48 9.32
C PHE A 85 -7.08 5.87 8.19
N GLU A 86 -8.01 6.63 7.65
CA GLU A 86 -8.70 6.28 6.42
C GLU A 86 -8.17 7.16 5.28
N LEU A 87 -7.65 6.52 4.24
CA LEU A 87 -7.19 7.21 3.03
C LEU A 87 -8.33 7.20 2.02
N THR A 88 -8.96 8.34 1.83
CA THR A 88 -10.04 8.54 0.85
C THR A 88 -9.48 8.88 -0.53
N ALA A 89 -10.33 8.71 -1.57
CA ALA A 89 -10.01 9.16 -2.91
C ALA A 89 -9.69 10.68 -2.92
N PRO A 90 -8.70 11.12 -3.73
CA PRO A 90 -8.30 12.52 -3.77
C PRO A 90 -9.40 13.41 -4.36
N ASN A 91 -9.61 14.59 -3.77
CA ASN A 91 -10.46 15.62 -4.36
C ASN A 91 -9.71 16.33 -5.53
N GLU A 92 -10.45 17.16 -6.30
CA GLU A 92 -9.90 17.83 -7.49
C GLU A 92 -8.67 18.69 -7.20
N ASN A 93 -8.63 19.38 -6.06
CA ASN A 93 -7.46 20.18 -5.68
C ASN A 93 -6.26 19.29 -5.37
N GLN A 94 -6.46 18.20 -4.66
CA GLN A 94 -5.39 17.25 -4.35
C GLN A 94 -4.84 16.58 -5.60
N LYS A 95 -5.72 16.23 -6.56
CA LYS A 95 -5.30 15.69 -7.87
C LYS A 95 -4.42 16.70 -8.63
N LYS A 96 -4.81 17.98 -8.67
CA LYS A 96 -4.02 19.04 -9.33
C LYS A 96 -2.66 19.27 -8.66
N VAL A 97 -2.62 19.28 -7.32
CA VAL A 97 -1.36 19.41 -6.58
C VAL A 97 -0.45 18.21 -6.90
N PHE A 98 -1.00 17.01 -6.88
CA PHE A 98 -0.24 15.79 -7.20
C PHE A 98 0.27 15.80 -8.64
N LEU A 99 -0.58 16.19 -9.61
CA LEU A 99 -0.19 16.31 -11.00
C LEU A 99 1.01 17.26 -11.15
N LYS A 100 0.95 18.44 -10.51
CA LYS A 100 2.05 19.42 -10.54
C LYS A 100 3.34 18.82 -9.97
N GLN A 101 3.28 18.21 -8.78
CA GLN A 101 4.45 17.57 -8.18
C GLN A 101 5.06 16.50 -9.08
N MET A 102 4.24 15.71 -9.79
CA MET A 102 4.74 14.70 -10.72
C MET A 102 5.34 15.29 -11.99
N VAL A 103 4.72 16.34 -12.56
CA VAL A 103 5.27 17.08 -13.73
C VAL A 103 6.63 17.65 -13.39
N ASP A 104 6.75 18.30 -12.22
CA ASP A 104 8.02 18.87 -11.75
C ASP A 104 9.08 17.76 -11.49
N TYR A 105 8.69 16.67 -10.83
CA TYR A 105 9.59 15.56 -10.53
C TYR A 105 10.16 14.88 -11.78
N TYR A 106 9.32 14.64 -12.79
CA TYR A 106 9.74 14.04 -14.06
C TYR A 106 10.25 15.05 -15.06
N LYS A 107 10.31 16.34 -14.71
CA LYS A 107 10.76 17.44 -15.59
C LYS A 107 10.01 17.45 -16.93
N LEU A 108 8.70 17.24 -16.86
CA LEU A 108 7.83 17.25 -18.03
C LEU A 108 7.45 18.68 -18.41
N PRO A 109 7.09 18.95 -19.69
CA PRO A 109 6.57 20.23 -20.12
C PRO A 109 5.33 20.66 -19.30
N GLU A 110 5.22 21.94 -18.98
CA GLU A 110 4.08 22.51 -18.25
C GLU A 110 2.72 22.27 -18.94
N SER A 111 2.72 22.06 -20.27
CA SER A 111 1.51 21.69 -21.02
C SER A 111 0.78 20.47 -20.45
N TYR A 112 1.49 19.59 -19.73
CA TYR A 112 0.90 18.42 -19.09
C TYR A 112 0.06 18.75 -17.85
N LEU A 113 0.14 19.98 -17.31
CA LEU A 113 -0.71 20.47 -16.23
C LEU A 113 -2.18 20.68 -16.67
N ASN A 114 -2.44 20.80 -17.96
CA ASN A 114 -3.77 21.09 -18.52
C ASN A 114 -4.61 19.83 -18.78
N HIS A 115 -4.24 18.68 -18.21
CA HIS A 115 -5.03 17.47 -18.35
C HIS A 115 -6.29 17.53 -17.48
N ASP A 116 -7.40 17.05 -18.06
CA ASP A 116 -8.62 16.83 -17.30
C ASP A 116 -8.44 15.64 -16.36
N LEU A 117 -8.62 15.88 -15.05
CA LEU A 117 -8.46 14.89 -14.00
C LEU A 117 -9.81 14.34 -13.48
N SER A 118 -10.93 14.74 -14.06
CA SER A 118 -12.27 14.38 -13.59
C SER A 118 -12.52 12.87 -13.62
N LEU A 119 -11.92 12.15 -14.57
CA LEU A 119 -12.10 10.71 -14.75
C LEU A 119 -11.17 9.85 -13.89
N PHE A 120 -10.20 10.45 -13.18
CA PHE A 120 -9.25 9.69 -12.35
C PHE A 120 -9.73 9.64 -10.91
N GLU A 121 -9.84 8.45 -10.36
CA GLU A 121 -10.30 8.22 -8.99
C GLU A 121 -9.15 8.08 -7.99
N SER A 122 -7.91 7.87 -8.47
CA SER A 122 -6.76 7.64 -7.63
C SER A 122 -5.49 8.34 -8.09
N TYR A 123 -4.57 8.56 -7.17
CA TYR A 123 -3.21 9.03 -7.50
C TYR A 123 -2.45 8.07 -8.42
N SER A 124 -2.71 6.78 -8.29
CA SER A 124 -2.09 5.75 -9.14
C SER A 124 -2.48 5.90 -10.60
N GLU A 125 -3.75 6.17 -10.88
CA GLU A 125 -4.23 6.40 -12.25
C GLU A 125 -3.62 7.65 -12.87
N ILE A 126 -3.55 8.76 -12.10
CA ILE A 126 -2.90 9.99 -12.54
C ILE A 126 -1.42 9.72 -12.84
N LYS A 127 -0.74 9.00 -11.97
CA LYS A 127 0.66 8.62 -12.18
C LYS A 127 0.85 7.75 -13.42
N MET A 128 -0.01 6.76 -13.65
CA MET A 128 0.04 5.91 -14.84
C MET A 128 -0.14 6.71 -16.13
N MET A 129 -1.12 7.60 -16.17
CA MET A 129 -1.35 8.52 -17.28
C MET A 129 -0.08 9.35 -17.55
N LEU A 130 0.50 9.98 -16.53
CA LEU A 130 1.73 10.78 -16.69
C LEU A 130 2.92 9.97 -17.17
N MET A 131 3.09 8.75 -16.66
CA MET A 131 4.19 7.87 -17.09
C MET A 131 4.07 7.49 -18.55
N ASP A 132 2.86 7.29 -19.05
CA ASP A 132 2.61 7.00 -20.46
C ASP A 132 2.92 8.23 -21.34
N LEU A 133 2.50 9.42 -20.89
CA LEU A 133 2.83 10.68 -21.57
C LEU A 133 4.33 10.96 -21.55
N ALA A 134 5.01 10.74 -20.43
CA ALA A 134 6.45 10.90 -20.32
C ALA A 134 7.22 9.97 -21.28
N ARG A 135 6.78 8.71 -21.39
CA ARG A 135 7.36 7.77 -22.37
C ARG A 135 7.21 8.27 -23.80
N LYS A 136 6.03 8.73 -24.18
CA LYS A 136 5.75 9.28 -25.51
C LYS A 136 6.63 10.51 -25.77
N TYR A 137 6.79 11.40 -24.79
CA TYR A 137 7.64 12.58 -24.89
C TYR A 137 9.12 12.21 -25.13
N VAL A 138 9.66 11.29 -24.33
CA VAL A 138 11.04 10.83 -24.49
C VAL A 138 11.25 10.19 -25.86
N LEU A 139 10.33 9.31 -26.28
CA LEU A 139 10.43 8.63 -27.59
C LEU A 139 10.34 9.60 -28.77
N SER A 140 9.53 10.66 -28.67
CA SER A 140 9.45 11.69 -29.72
C SER A 140 10.74 12.48 -29.82
N ASN A 141 11.38 12.81 -28.69
CA ASN A 141 12.66 13.54 -28.68
C ASN A 141 13.83 12.68 -29.16
N LEU A 142 13.84 11.38 -28.90
CA LEU A 142 14.86 10.47 -29.40
C LEU A 142 14.80 10.30 -30.91
N LYS A 143 13.64 10.38 -31.56
CA LYS A 143 13.50 10.34 -33.02
C LYS A 143 14.05 11.59 -33.70
N ASN A 144 14.19 12.69 -32.97
CA ASN A 144 14.71 13.95 -33.48
C ASN A 144 16.22 14.14 -33.22
N VAL A 145 16.91 13.15 -32.65
CA VAL A 145 18.38 13.19 -32.51
C VAL A 145 18.99 12.85 -33.89
N PRO A 146 19.75 13.74 -34.50
CA PRO A 146 20.42 13.44 -35.76
C PRO A 146 21.39 12.27 -35.54
N THR A 147 21.20 11.19 -36.29
CA THR A 147 22.18 10.11 -36.35
C THR A 147 23.44 10.67 -37.02
N ASN A 148 24.42 11.08 -36.22
CA ASN A 148 25.76 11.31 -36.74
C ASN A 148 26.33 9.97 -37.19
N THR A 149 26.02 9.58 -38.41
CA THR A 149 26.79 8.56 -39.14
C THR A 149 28.05 9.24 -39.66
N ASN A 150 29.15 9.05 -38.91
CA ASN A 150 30.51 9.17 -39.46
C ASN A 150 30.87 7.91 -40.23
#